data_372e4592ddf35e288f8c94d8d6a6697a
#
_entry.id   372e4592ddf35e288f8c94d8d6a6697a
#
_cell.length_a   1.000
_cell.length_b   1.000
_cell.length_c   1.000
_cell.angle_alpha   90.00
_cell.angle_beta   90.00
_cell.angle_gamma   90.00
#
_symmetry.space_group_name_H-M   'P 1'
#
loop_
_entity.id
_entity.type
_entity.pdbx_description
1 polymer ?
#
loop_
_entity_poly.entity_id
_entity_poly.type
_entity_poly.pdbx_seq_one_letter_code
_entity_poly.pdbx_strand_id
1 'polypeptide(L)'
;MINKLITRIKETNAPIVVGLDPMMKFVPEYIKKAAFTEYGETLEGAAEAIWQYNKGIVDAIYDLVPAVKPQVAMYEQFGIPGMVAFKKTVDYCKEKGLIVIGDIKRGDIGSTSEAYAVGHLGKVQVGSRSYCLLYTSDA
;
A
#
# COMPACT_ATOMS: atom_id res chain seq x y z
N MET A 1 11.23 0.33 13.80
CA MET A 1 9.80 0.19 13.46
C MET A 1 8.88 0.12 14.68
N ILE A 2 9.04 -0.85 15.58
CA ILE A 2 8.11 -1.04 16.74
C ILE A 2 7.99 0.20 17.62
N ASN A 3 9.09 0.90 17.89
CA ASN A 3 9.06 2.12 18.70
C ASN A 3 8.25 3.24 18.04
N LYS A 4 8.34 3.40 16.70
CA LYS A 4 7.51 4.36 15.96
C LYS A 4 6.02 4.01 16.07
N LEU A 5 5.67 2.72 15.95
CA LEU A 5 4.30 2.27 16.10
C LEU A 5 3.77 2.56 17.52
N ILE A 6 4.55 2.27 18.55
CA ILE A 6 4.18 2.57 19.94
C ILE A 6 3.98 4.08 20.14
N THR A 7 4.88 4.90 19.58
CA THR A 7 4.77 6.36 19.65
C THR A 7 3.46 6.82 18.98
N ARG A 8 3.19 6.36 17.76
CA ARG A 8 1.95 6.70 17.03
C ARG A 8 0.68 6.25 17.77
N ILE A 9 0.67 5.05 18.38
CA ILE A 9 -0.45 4.59 19.21
C ILE A 9 -0.70 5.55 20.39
N LYS A 10 0.36 6.04 21.03
CA LYS A 10 0.23 7.00 22.13
C LYS A 10 -0.26 8.36 21.65
N GLU A 11 0.24 8.85 20.53
CA GLU A 11 -0.17 10.14 19.93
C GLU A 11 -1.63 10.14 19.50
N THR A 12 -2.06 9.07 18.84
CA THR A 12 -3.45 8.94 18.34
C THR A 12 -4.42 8.45 19.43
N ASN A 13 -3.91 7.94 20.54
CA ASN A 13 -4.70 7.25 21.57
C ASN A 13 -5.60 6.13 20.99
N ALA A 14 -5.14 5.49 19.94
CA ALA A 14 -5.92 4.50 19.18
C ALA A 14 -5.04 3.28 18.80
N PRO A 15 -5.15 2.14 19.51
CA PRO A 15 -4.38 0.94 19.21
C PRO A 15 -5.07 0.12 18.10
N ILE A 16 -5.34 0.73 16.95
CA ILE A 16 -6.05 0.11 15.82
C ILE A 16 -5.27 0.22 14.51
N VAL A 17 -5.52 -0.73 13.63
CA VAL A 17 -4.99 -0.79 12.26
C VAL A 17 -6.16 -0.83 11.29
N VAL A 18 -6.15 0.03 10.28
CA VAL A 18 -7.16 0.01 9.22
C VAL A 18 -6.67 -0.83 8.04
N GLY A 19 -7.46 -1.85 7.65
CA GLY A 19 -7.21 -2.64 6.45
C GLY A 19 -7.49 -1.82 5.18
N LEU A 20 -6.55 -1.86 4.23
CA LEU A 20 -6.75 -1.33 2.88
C LEU A 20 -6.84 -2.51 1.92
N ASP A 21 -8.00 -3.13 1.91
CA ASP A 21 -8.33 -4.35 1.15
C ASP A 21 -9.36 -4.00 0.05
N PRO A 22 -8.97 -3.21 -0.98
CA PRO A 22 -9.92 -2.64 -1.92
C PRO A 22 -10.51 -3.71 -2.84
N MET A 23 -11.83 -3.83 -2.82
CA MET A 23 -12.59 -4.57 -3.82
C MET A 23 -13.43 -3.60 -4.64
N MET A 24 -13.51 -3.80 -5.96
CA MET A 24 -14.27 -2.91 -6.86
C MET A 24 -15.74 -2.70 -6.43
N LYS A 25 -16.35 -3.69 -5.78
CA LYS A 25 -17.72 -3.57 -5.25
C LYS A 25 -17.86 -2.58 -4.09
N PHE A 26 -16.76 -2.24 -3.42
CA PHE A 26 -16.73 -1.26 -2.33
C PHE A 26 -16.36 0.14 -2.80
N VAL A 27 -15.79 0.27 -4.00
CA VAL A 27 -15.43 1.56 -4.58
C VAL A 27 -16.72 2.31 -4.97
N PRO A 28 -16.93 3.53 -4.46
CA PRO A 28 -18.10 4.33 -4.82
C PRO A 28 -18.22 4.56 -6.31
N GLU A 29 -19.46 4.58 -6.82
CA GLU A 29 -19.74 4.70 -8.25
C GLU A 29 -19.15 5.98 -8.87
N TYR A 30 -19.16 7.09 -8.15
CA TYR A 30 -18.59 8.35 -8.67
C TYR A 30 -17.09 8.25 -8.89
N ILE A 31 -16.34 7.49 -8.05
CA ILE A 31 -14.90 7.24 -8.23
C ILE A 31 -14.68 6.34 -9.44
N LYS A 32 -15.43 5.24 -9.56
CA LYS A 32 -15.34 4.33 -10.71
C LYS A 32 -15.64 5.07 -12.01
N LYS A 33 -16.70 5.86 -12.04
CA LYS A 33 -17.08 6.65 -13.21
C LYS A 33 -16.00 7.63 -13.63
N ALA A 34 -15.39 8.35 -12.66
CA ALA A 34 -14.29 9.27 -12.94
C ALA A 34 -13.07 8.55 -13.53
N ALA A 35 -12.63 7.45 -12.90
CA ALA A 35 -11.50 6.67 -13.36
C ALA A 35 -11.75 6.05 -14.75
N PHE A 36 -12.94 5.49 -14.99
CA PHE A 36 -13.30 4.87 -16.27
C PHE A 36 -13.51 5.90 -17.39
N THR A 37 -13.88 7.13 -17.05
CA THR A 37 -13.95 8.21 -18.04
C THR A 37 -12.56 8.58 -18.56
N GLU A 38 -11.54 8.54 -17.70
CA GLU A 38 -10.16 8.91 -18.04
C GLU A 38 -9.36 7.74 -18.64
N TYR A 39 -9.48 6.55 -18.05
CA TYR A 39 -8.66 5.38 -18.39
C TYR A 39 -9.44 4.24 -19.08
N GLY A 40 -10.75 4.41 -19.29
CA GLY A 40 -11.62 3.35 -19.81
C GLY A 40 -11.94 2.25 -18.79
N GLU A 41 -12.77 1.29 -19.17
CA GLU A 41 -13.04 0.06 -18.40
C GLU A 41 -11.91 -0.95 -18.61
N THR A 42 -10.73 -0.61 -18.11
CA THR A 42 -9.46 -1.33 -18.25
C THR A 42 -8.87 -1.67 -16.88
N LEU A 43 -7.77 -2.41 -16.87
CA LEU A 43 -7.02 -2.67 -15.63
C LEU A 43 -6.43 -1.37 -15.05
N GLU A 44 -6.05 -0.43 -15.91
CA GLU A 44 -5.57 0.91 -15.51
C GLU A 44 -6.70 1.71 -14.85
N GLY A 45 -7.90 1.71 -15.44
CA GLY A 45 -9.08 2.37 -14.87
C GLY A 45 -9.48 1.76 -13.53
N ALA A 46 -9.44 0.43 -13.40
CA ALA A 46 -9.69 -0.26 -12.14
C ALA A 46 -8.64 0.11 -11.07
N ALA A 47 -7.36 0.13 -11.45
CA ALA A 47 -6.25 0.49 -10.55
C ALA A 47 -6.34 1.94 -10.08
N GLU A 48 -6.69 2.87 -10.97
CA GLU A 48 -6.90 4.27 -10.61
C GLU A 48 -8.10 4.43 -9.66
N ALA A 49 -9.22 3.74 -9.92
CA ALA A 49 -10.38 3.74 -9.02
C ALA A 49 -10.02 3.24 -7.61
N ILE A 50 -9.24 2.16 -7.51
CA ILE A 50 -8.72 1.64 -6.24
C ILE A 50 -7.80 2.65 -5.56
N TRP A 51 -6.90 3.28 -6.30
CA TRP A 51 -6.01 4.30 -5.77
C TRP A 51 -6.78 5.48 -5.18
N GLN A 52 -7.73 6.04 -5.91
CA GLN A 52 -8.54 7.17 -5.43
C GLN A 52 -9.40 6.80 -4.21
N TYR A 53 -9.93 5.59 -4.18
CA TYR A 53 -10.67 5.06 -3.03
C TYR A 53 -9.78 4.98 -1.79
N ASN A 54 -8.60 4.38 -1.90
CA ASN A 54 -7.65 4.30 -0.79
C ASN A 54 -7.17 5.68 -0.33
N LYS A 55 -6.89 6.58 -1.29
CA LYS A 55 -6.51 7.96 -0.98
C LYS A 55 -7.57 8.64 -0.13
N GLY A 56 -8.85 8.53 -0.50
CA GLY A 56 -9.95 9.07 0.27
C GLY A 56 -10.05 8.49 1.68
N ILE A 57 -9.83 7.18 1.85
CA ILE A 57 -9.78 6.55 3.18
C ILE A 57 -8.62 7.11 3.98
N VAL A 58 -7.42 7.15 3.41
CA VAL A 58 -6.21 7.65 4.08
C VAL A 58 -6.38 9.10 4.51
N ASP A 59 -6.94 9.96 3.65
CA ASP A 59 -7.23 11.37 3.97
C ASP A 59 -8.20 11.52 5.15
N ALA A 60 -9.10 10.55 5.34
CA ALA A 60 -10.07 10.57 6.43
C ALA A 60 -9.54 10.02 7.77
N ILE A 61 -8.42 9.26 7.76
CA ILE A 61 -7.99 8.51 8.95
C ILE A 61 -6.56 8.78 9.41
N TYR A 62 -5.73 9.48 8.62
CA TYR A 62 -4.28 9.57 8.86
C TYR A 62 -3.90 10.18 10.21
N ASP A 63 -4.74 11.01 10.79
CA ASP A 63 -4.58 11.65 12.09
C ASP A 63 -5.29 10.88 13.23
N LEU A 64 -6.12 9.90 12.88
CA LEU A 64 -6.94 9.14 13.84
C LEU A 64 -6.34 7.80 14.23
N VAL A 65 -5.53 7.20 13.36
CA VAL A 65 -4.98 5.85 13.56
C VAL A 65 -3.47 5.81 13.37
N PRO A 66 -2.75 4.90 14.06
CA PRO A 66 -1.30 4.81 13.95
C PRO A 66 -0.83 4.10 12.68
N ALA A 67 -1.64 3.19 12.13
CA ALA A 67 -1.20 2.27 11.09
C ALA A 67 -2.33 1.84 10.13
N VAL A 68 -1.91 1.44 8.92
CA VAL A 68 -2.75 0.79 7.92
C VAL A 68 -2.12 -0.54 7.49
N LYS A 69 -2.95 -1.46 6.96
CA LYS A 69 -2.52 -2.77 6.48
C LYS A 69 -3.09 -3.03 5.09
N PRO A 70 -2.38 -2.66 4.01
CA PRO A 70 -2.79 -3.01 2.66
C PRO A 70 -2.52 -4.50 2.38
N GLN A 71 -3.53 -5.19 1.84
CA GLN A 71 -3.47 -6.57 1.41
C GLN A 71 -3.08 -6.63 -0.07
N VAL A 72 -1.86 -7.11 -0.37
CA VAL A 72 -1.30 -7.07 -1.73
C VAL A 72 -2.14 -7.84 -2.76
N ALA A 73 -2.76 -8.95 -2.38
CA ALA A 73 -3.58 -9.75 -3.31
C ALA A 73 -4.74 -8.96 -3.93
N MET A 74 -5.28 -7.97 -3.21
CA MET A 74 -6.36 -7.12 -3.70
C MET A 74 -5.92 -6.17 -4.82
N TYR A 75 -4.61 -5.98 -4.97
CA TYR A 75 -3.99 -5.16 -6.01
C TYR A 75 -3.40 -6.04 -7.11
N GLU A 76 -2.73 -7.14 -6.76
CA GLU A 76 -2.12 -8.06 -7.73
C GLU A 76 -3.11 -8.63 -8.74
N GLN A 77 -4.37 -8.85 -8.35
CA GLN A 77 -5.40 -9.32 -9.27
C GLN A 77 -5.63 -8.40 -10.47
N PHE A 78 -5.18 -7.14 -10.41
CA PHE A 78 -5.24 -6.17 -11.51
C PHE A 78 -3.89 -6.03 -12.25
N GLY A 79 -2.97 -6.98 -12.06
CA GLY A 79 -1.68 -7.01 -12.74
C GLY A 79 -0.77 -5.83 -12.40
N ILE A 80 0.02 -5.39 -13.38
CA ILE A 80 0.98 -4.29 -13.20
C ILE A 80 0.30 -2.99 -12.76
N PRO A 81 -0.81 -2.54 -13.35
CA PRO A 81 -1.51 -1.34 -12.88
C PRO A 81 -1.94 -1.43 -11.42
N GLY A 82 -2.41 -2.62 -10.98
CA GLY A 82 -2.74 -2.86 -9.58
C GLY A 82 -1.53 -2.71 -8.65
N MET A 83 -0.36 -3.23 -9.04
CA MET A 83 0.87 -3.06 -8.26
C MET A 83 1.35 -1.61 -8.22
N VAL A 84 1.13 -0.84 -9.29
CA VAL A 84 1.34 0.62 -9.28
C VAL A 84 0.42 1.31 -8.26
N ALA A 85 -0.86 0.93 -8.23
CA ALA A 85 -1.81 1.45 -7.24
C ALA A 85 -1.41 1.07 -5.79
N PHE A 86 -0.92 -0.16 -5.58
CA PHE A 86 -0.35 -0.59 -4.29
C PHE A 86 0.80 0.32 -3.87
N LYS A 87 1.78 0.53 -4.75
CA LYS A 87 2.95 1.39 -4.48
C LYS A 87 2.53 2.84 -4.16
N LYS A 88 1.64 3.43 -4.97
CA LYS A 88 1.07 4.77 -4.72
C LYS A 88 0.40 4.85 -3.34
N THR A 89 -0.40 3.84 -2.98
CA THR A 89 -1.07 3.76 -1.67
C THR A 89 -0.07 3.72 -0.53
N VAL A 90 0.95 2.87 -0.63
CA VAL A 90 2.01 2.75 0.39
C VAL A 90 2.75 4.07 0.56
N ASP A 91 3.19 4.69 -0.53
CA ASP A 91 3.94 5.95 -0.47
C ASP A 91 3.08 7.07 0.15
N TYR A 92 1.83 7.18 -0.25
CA TYR A 92 0.92 8.18 0.29
C TYR A 92 0.65 8.01 1.79
N CYS A 93 0.47 6.78 2.24
CA CYS A 93 0.35 6.49 3.68
C CYS A 93 1.58 6.95 4.46
N LYS A 94 2.78 6.73 3.89
CA LYS A 94 4.06 7.18 4.51
C LYS A 94 4.16 8.71 4.55
N GLU A 95 3.80 9.39 3.47
CA GLU A 95 3.76 10.87 3.42
C GLU A 95 2.84 11.44 4.51
N LYS A 96 1.73 10.76 4.77
CA LYS A 96 0.79 11.12 5.85
C LYS A 96 1.25 10.71 7.26
N GLY A 97 2.41 10.09 7.39
CA GLY A 97 2.96 9.66 8.69
C GLY A 97 2.38 8.38 9.26
N LEU A 98 1.57 7.64 8.48
CA LEU A 98 1.05 6.34 8.88
C LEU A 98 2.14 5.26 8.83
N ILE A 99 2.10 4.34 9.79
CA ILE A 99 2.87 3.09 9.70
C ILE A 99 2.15 2.15 8.73
N VAL A 100 2.87 1.60 7.78
CA VAL A 100 2.29 0.64 6.82
C VAL A 100 2.75 -0.77 7.14
N ILE A 101 1.79 -1.66 7.36
CA ILE A 101 2.01 -3.09 7.58
C ILE A 101 1.62 -3.82 6.29
N GLY A 102 2.61 -4.20 5.48
CA GLY A 102 2.34 -4.93 4.24
C GLY A 102 1.86 -6.35 4.51
N ASP A 103 0.62 -6.68 4.16
CA ASP A 103 0.11 -8.06 4.21
C ASP A 103 0.43 -8.76 2.88
N ILE A 104 1.63 -9.30 2.79
CA ILE A 104 2.24 -9.78 1.54
C ILE A 104 2.10 -11.29 1.34
N LYS A 105 2.27 -12.07 2.39
CA LYS A 105 2.20 -13.54 2.37
C LYS A 105 3.08 -14.19 1.27
N ARG A 106 4.33 -13.76 1.18
CA ARG A 106 5.35 -14.39 0.33
C ARG A 106 6.26 -15.23 1.21
N GLY A 107 6.41 -16.50 0.87
CA GLY A 107 7.30 -17.43 1.57
C GLY A 107 7.91 -18.42 0.59
N ASP A 108 9.21 -18.68 0.75
CA ASP A 108 9.97 -19.63 -0.06
C ASP A 108 11.27 -19.98 0.65
N ILE A 109 12.13 -20.78 0.04
CA ILE A 109 13.43 -21.22 0.57
C ILE A 109 14.59 -20.62 -0.25
N GLY A 110 15.78 -20.56 0.38
CA GLY A 110 17.04 -20.15 -0.27
C GLY A 110 16.97 -18.78 -0.96
N SER A 111 17.56 -18.69 -2.13
CA SER A 111 17.67 -17.45 -2.91
C SER A 111 16.34 -16.85 -3.34
N THR A 112 15.29 -17.66 -3.48
CA THR A 112 13.93 -17.18 -3.80
C THR A 112 13.35 -16.41 -2.62
N SER A 113 13.52 -16.92 -1.39
CA SER A 113 13.11 -16.21 -0.17
C SER A 113 13.86 -14.89 -0.02
N GLU A 114 15.18 -14.87 -0.33
CA GLU A 114 15.99 -13.66 -0.34
C GLU A 114 15.46 -12.62 -1.35
N ALA A 115 15.11 -13.04 -2.56
CA ALA A 115 14.54 -12.15 -3.57
C ALA A 115 13.21 -11.52 -3.12
N TYR A 116 12.31 -12.28 -2.49
CA TYR A 116 11.11 -11.74 -1.87
C TYR A 116 11.42 -10.76 -0.74
N ALA A 117 12.37 -11.09 0.12
CA ALA A 117 12.79 -10.24 1.22
C ALA A 117 13.35 -8.90 0.71
N VAL A 118 14.22 -8.93 -0.29
CA VAL A 118 14.75 -7.71 -0.93
C VAL A 118 13.63 -6.87 -1.54
N GLY A 119 12.70 -7.48 -2.26
CA GLY A 119 11.60 -6.76 -2.91
C GLY A 119 10.60 -6.12 -1.94
N HIS A 120 10.37 -6.74 -0.79
CA HIS A 120 9.33 -6.29 0.16
C HIS A 120 9.88 -5.64 1.43
N LEU A 121 11.07 -6.00 1.87
CA LEU A 121 11.66 -5.55 3.14
C LEU A 121 13.00 -4.86 3.00
N GLY A 122 13.69 -5.05 1.89
CA GLY A 122 15.07 -4.63 1.71
C GLY A 122 15.26 -3.60 0.60
N LYS A 123 16.46 -3.60 0.05
CA LYS A 123 16.86 -2.75 -1.07
C LYS A 123 17.50 -3.59 -2.15
N VAL A 124 17.12 -3.32 -3.40
CA VAL A 124 17.78 -3.92 -4.56
C VAL A 124 18.94 -3.05 -5.02
N GLN A 125 20.08 -3.69 -5.26
CA GLN A 125 21.26 -3.01 -5.78
C GLN A 125 21.24 -3.01 -7.31
N VAL A 126 21.36 -1.83 -7.90
CA VAL A 126 21.45 -1.66 -9.36
C VAL A 126 22.64 -0.76 -9.67
N GLY A 127 23.75 -1.37 -10.11
CA GLY A 127 25.02 -0.67 -10.28
C GLY A 127 25.51 -0.09 -8.95
N SER A 128 25.77 1.21 -8.92
CA SER A 128 26.20 1.93 -7.70
C SER A 128 25.04 2.44 -6.83
N ARG A 129 23.79 2.21 -7.24
CA ARG A 129 22.59 2.71 -6.57
C ARG A 129 21.81 1.60 -5.90
N SER A 130 21.15 1.94 -4.80
CA SER A 130 20.29 1.04 -4.04
C SER A 130 18.88 1.59 -3.97
N TYR A 131 17.89 0.75 -4.28
CA TYR A 131 16.47 1.13 -4.37
C TYR A 131 15.64 0.30 -3.40
N CYS A 132 14.87 0.99 -2.57
CA CYS A 132 13.81 0.39 -1.78
C CYS A 132 12.53 0.38 -2.63
N LEU A 133 11.96 -0.79 -2.91
CA LEU A 133 10.82 -0.91 -3.82
C LEU A 133 9.48 -0.69 -3.11
N LEU A 134 9.15 -1.56 -2.18
CA LEU A 134 7.82 -1.58 -1.56
C LEU A 134 7.86 -1.27 -0.07
N TYR A 135 9.03 -1.41 0.53
CA TYR A 135 9.16 -1.33 1.98
C TYR A 135 8.92 0.06 2.55
N THR A 136 8.35 0.06 3.72
CA THR A 136 7.67 1.22 4.29
C THR A 136 8.37 1.86 5.45
N SER A 137 9.36 1.24 6.02
CA SER A 137 10.06 1.83 7.15
C SER A 137 11.47 2.25 6.80
N ASP A 138 11.95 3.21 7.53
CA ASP A 138 13.34 3.64 7.54
C ASP A 138 14.24 2.46 7.85
N ALA A 139 14.75 1.83 6.85
CA ALA A 139 15.92 0.99 6.98
C ALA A 139 17.15 1.86 6.86
#